data_ded656ea4b48a9fbcd89ebd910ca5452
#
_entry.id   ded656ea4b48a9fbcd89ebd910ca5452
#
_cell.length_a   1.000
_cell.length_b   1.000
_cell.length_c   1.000
_cell.angle_alpha   90.00
_cell.angle_beta   90.00
_cell.angle_gamma   90.00
#
_symmetry.space_group_name_H-M   'P 1'
#
loop_
_entity.id
_entity.type
_entity.pdbx_description
1 polymer ?
#
loop_
_entity_poly.entity_id
_entity_poly.type
_entity_poly.pdbx_seq_one_letter_code
_entity_poly.pdbx_strand_id
1 'polypeptide(L)'
;NFTPQETRVALMQGGIVQELHIERTASRGLVGNVYLGRVVRVLPGMQSAFIDIGLERTAFLHVADIWEQRQNGHGGQNGDGPKPIEKILSEGQNLIVQVLKDPIGTKGARLSTQISIAGRLLVYLPQEKHIGISQRIEGEAEREQLRGKLQQLVPADEAGGFIVRTMAEKASDEELANDIAYLRKRWTEAKNAAVSARPPALLYQ
;
A
#
# COMPACT_ATOMS: atom_id res chain seq x y z
N ASN A 1 6.16 -20.69 15.79
CA ASN A 1 5.71 -20.37 17.12
C ASN A 1 5.13 -18.95 17.12
N PHE A 2 3.98 -18.80 17.74
CA PHE A 2 3.27 -17.53 17.83
C PHE A 2 2.94 -17.25 19.29
N THR A 3 3.28 -16.07 19.78
CA THR A 3 2.86 -15.55 21.08
C THR A 3 2.31 -14.12 20.90
N PRO A 4 1.58 -13.55 21.86
CA PRO A 4 1.13 -12.16 21.78
C PRO A 4 2.26 -11.14 21.65
N GLN A 5 3.47 -11.49 22.09
CA GLN A 5 4.64 -10.60 22.10
C GLN A 5 5.52 -10.76 20.86
N GLU A 6 5.55 -11.96 20.24
CA GLU A 6 6.40 -12.21 19.08
C GLU A 6 5.95 -13.40 18.25
N THR A 7 6.25 -13.34 16.96
CA THR A 7 6.10 -14.44 16.01
C THR A 7 7.49 -14.93 15.60
N ARG A 8 7.73 -16.25 15.68
CA ARG A 8 8.97 -16.88 15.22
C ARG A 8 8.65 -17.89 14.12
N VAL A 9 9.28 -17.73 12.98
CA VAL A 9 9.19 -18.65 11.83
C VAL A 9 10.58 -19.21 11.54
N ALA A 10 10.73 -20.54 11.59
CA ALA A 10 11.96 -21.22 11.23
C ALA A 10 11.73 -22.02 9.94
N LEU A 11 12.60 -21.84 8.96
CA LEU A 11 12.70 -22.67 7.78
C LEU A 11 13.70 -23.79 8.08
N MET A 12 13.24 -25.04 7.98
CA MET A 12 14.06 -26.21 8.31
C MET A 12 14.26 -27.10 7.09
N GLN A 13 15.48 -27.57 6.90
CA GLN A 13 15.82 -28.56 5.89
C GLN A 13 16.68 -29.65 6.52
N GLY A 14 16.27 -30.90 6.40
CA GLY A 14 17.01 -32.03 6.98
C GLY A 14 17.17 -31.95 8.50
N GLY A 15 16.23 -31.35 9.24
CA GLY A 15 16.31 -31.16 10.69
C GLY A 15 17.18 -29.97 11.14
N ILE A 16 17.79 -29.23 10.19
CA ILE A 16 18.63 -28.07 10.45
C ILE A 16 17.84 -26.81 10.12
N VAL A 17 17.89 -25.79 11.01
CA VAL A 17 17.33 -24.47 10.76
C VAL A 17 18.18 -23.75 9.71
N GLN A 18 17.58 -23.43 8.58
CA GLN A 18 18.22 -22.66 7.50
C GLN A 18 18.02 -21.15 7.68
N GLU A 19 16.80 -20.75 8.06
CA GLU A 19 16.46 -19.36 8.32
C GLU A 19 15.61 -19.25 9.58
N LEU A 20 15.79 -18.18 10.33
CA LEU A 20 14.99 -17.85 11.50
C LEU A 20 14.50 -16.41 11.39
N HIS A 21 13.19 -16.21 11.29
CA HIS A 21 12.55 -14.92 11.29
C HIS A 21 11.87 -14.70 12.65
N ILE A 22 12.18 -13.57 13.28
CA ILE A 22 11.56 -13.16 14.56
C ILE A 22 10.98 -11.77 14.37
N GLU A 23 9.66 -11.64 14.54
CA GLU A 23 8.96 -10.37 14.58
C GLU A 23 8.39 -10.16 15.98
N ARG A 24 8.72 -9.03 16.59
CA ARG A 24 8.22 -8.66 17.91
C ARG A 24 7.17 -7.57 17.79
N THR A 25 6.06 -7.73 18.49
CA THR A 25 4.95 -6.74 18.50
C THR A 25 5.44 -5.35 18.90
N ALA A 26 6.36 -5.25 19.85
CA ALA A 26 6.93 -3.98 20.33
C ALA A 26 7.86 -3.27 19.32
N SER A 27 8.39 -3.99 18.31
CA SER A 27 9.29 -3.45 17.29
C SER A 27 8.75 -3.64 15.86
N ARG A 28 7.44 -3.85 15.73
CA ARG A 28 6.79 -3.99 14.44
C ARG A 28 6.91 -2.69 13.65
N GLY A 29 7.37 -2.77 12.40
CA GLY A 29 7.44 -1.63 11.49
C GLY A 29 6.05 -1.10 11.14
N LEU A 30 5.99 0.14 10.70
CA LEU A 30 4.77 0.81 10.28
C LEU A 30 4.57 0.76 8.77
N VAL A 31 5.59 0.34 8.02
CA VAL A 31 5.54 0.25 6.55
C VAL A 31 4.36 -0.61 6.09
N GLY A 32 3.54 -0.06 5.19
CA GLY A 32 2.31 -0.70 4.72
C GLY A 32 1.05 -0.34 5.50
N ASN A 33 1.17 0.15 6.74
CA ASN A 33 0.02 0.60 7.51
C ASN A 33 -0.69 1.77 6.83
N VAL A 34 -2.02 1.75 6.86
CA VAL A 34 -2.87 2.80 6.29
C VAL A 34 -3.56 3.56 7.42
N TYR A 35 -3.49 4.89 7.36
CA TYR A 35 -4.06 5.79 8.37
C TYR A 35 -5.03 6.78 7.72
N LEU A 36 -6.04 7.19 8.49
CA LEU A 36 -6.72 8.46 8.30
C LEU A 36 -5.89 9.52 9.02
N GLY A 37 -5.15 10.32 8.25
CA GLY A 37 -4.32 11.40 8.77
C GLY A 37 -4.98 12.76 8.63
N ARG A 38 -4.44 13.75 9.36
CA ARG A 38 -4.83 15.16 9.26
C ARG A 38 -3.63 16.01 8.85
N VAL A 39 -3.81 16.88 7.87
CA VAL A 39 -2.78 17.84 7.47
C VAL A 39 -2.57 18.86 8.61
N VAL A 40 -1.37 18.88 9.16
CA VAL A 40 -0.97 19.81 10.22
C VAL A 40 -0.42 21.10 9.62
N ARG A 41 0.41 20.97 8.58
CA ARG A 41 1.07 22.09 7.93
C ARG A 41 1.42 21.78 6.49
N VAL A 42 1.21 22.75 5.60
CA VAL A 42 1.68 22.69 4.21
C VAL A 42 2.93 23.56 4.06
N LEU A 43 3.92 23.04 3.36
CA LEU A 43 5.24 23.66 3.14
C LEU A 43 5.48 23.85 1.65
N PRO A 44 4.98 24.93 1.02
CA PRO A 44 5.12 25.15 -0.43
C PRO A 44 6.56 25.15 -0.92
N GLY A 45 7.48 25.76 -0.18
CA GLY A 45 8.91 25.82 -0.55
C GLY A 45 9.60 24.46 -0.62
N MET A 46 9.05 23.43 0.05
CA MET A 46 9.52 22.05 0.01
C MET A 46 8.59 21.11 -0.78
N GLN A 47 7.53 21.63 -1.35
CA GLN A 47 6.48 20.85 -2.02
C GLN A 47 6.01 19.65 -1.18
N SER A 48 5.78 19.88 0.12
CA SER A 48 5.53 18.83 1.10
C SER A 48 4.51 19.28 2.14
N ALA A 49 3.96 18.30 2.88
CA ALA A 49 3.09 18.55 4.02
C ALA A 49 3.47 17.66 5.20
N PHE A 50 3.25 18.18 6.42
CA PHE A 50 3.26 17.38 7.64
C PHE A 50 1.86 16.89 7.95
N ILE A 51 1.76 15.57 8.21
CA ILE A 51 0.50 14.86 8.45
C ILE A 51 0.56 14.23 9.85
N ASP A 52 -0.44 14.52 10.65
CA ASP A 52 -0.66 13.80 11.91
C ASP A 52 -1.34 12.46 11.61
N ILE A 53 -0.70 11.36 11.98
CA ILE A 53 -1.22 9.99 11.87
C ILE A 53 -1.32 9.29 13.23
N GLY A 54 -1.23 10.07 14.35
CA GLY A 54 -1.33 9.57 15.71
C GLY A 54 -0.03 9.02 16.29
N LEU A 55 1.10 9.32 15.68
CA LEU A 55 2.42 8.99 16.20
C LEU A 55 3.02 10.17 16.98
N GLU A 56 4.06 9.90 17.77
CA GLU A 56 4.78 10.95 18.51
C GLU A 56 5.28 12.08 17.61
N ARG A 57 5.65 11.75 16.36
CA ARG A 57 6.12 12.70 15.35
C ARG A 57 5.19 12.75 14.16
N THR A 58 4.93 13.95 13.67
CA THR A 58 4.20 14.15 12.42
C THR A 58 4.93 13.47 11.27
N ALA A 59 4.17 12.83 10.41
CA ALA A 59 4.67 12.16 9.23
C ALA A 59 4.82 13.15 8.05
N PHE A 60 5.57 12.77 7.04
CA PHE A 60 5.94 13.61 5.90
C PHE A 60 5.34 13.06 4.61
N LEU A 61 4.63 13.93 3.88
CA LEU A 61 4.07 13.65 2.56
C LEU A 61 4.64 14.63 1.54
N HIS A 62 5.36 14.12 0.53
CA HIS A 62 5.86 14.93 -0.58
C HIS A 62 4.85 14.93 -1.74
N VAL A 63 4.78 16.02 -2.51
CA VAL A 63 3.87 16.16 -3.66
C VAL A 63 3.99 15.03 -4.67
N ALA A 64 5.20 14.51 -4.90
CA ALA A 64 5.44 13.38 -5.79
C ALA A 64 4.87 12.04 -5.29
N ASP A 65 4.52 11.95 -4.00
CA ASP A 65 3.91 10.76 -3.39
C ASP A 65 2.38 10.88 -3.33
N ILE A 66 1.80 11.95 -3.91
CA ILE A 66 0.36 12.13 -4.06
C ILE A 66 -0.08 11.51 -5.39
N TRP A 67 -0.99 10.53 -5.31
CA TRP A 67 -1.44 9.72 -6.46
C TRP A 67 -1.95 10.55 -7.64
N GLU A 68 -2.83 11.51 -7.39
CA GLU A 68 -3.42 12.37 -8.43
C GLU A 68 -2.37 13.13 -9.24
N GLN A 69 -1.24 13.48 -8.64
CA GLN A 69 -0.13 14.15 -9.32
C GLN A 69 0.67 13.24 -10.24
N ARG A 70 0.80 11.96 -9.88
CA ARG A 70 1.47 10.97 -10.71
C ARG A 70 0.73 10.70 -12.03
N GLN A 71 -0.59 10.69 -12.00
CA GLN A 71 -1.39 10.52 -13.22
C GLN A 71 -1.25 11.72 -14.17
N ASN A 72 -1.26 12.93 -13.65
CA ASN A 72 -1.14 14.16 -14.44
C ASN A 72 0.27 14.36 -15.04
N GLY A 73 1.31 13.76 -14.44
CA GLY A 73 2.70 13.85 -14.93
C GLY A 73 3.04 12.90 -16.10
N HIS A 74 2.21 11.89 -16.39
CA HIS A 74 2.51 10.84 -17.38
C HIS A 74 1.63 10.85 -18.63
N GLY A 75 0.73 11.83 -18.84
CA GLY A 75 -0.15 11.78 -20.01
C GLY A 75 -1.17 12.91 -20.20
N GLY A 76 -1.10 13.96 -19.43
CA GLY A 76 -1.99 15.10 -19.64
C GLY A 76 -1.63 15.86 -20.92
N GLN A 77 -2.47 15.76 -21.97
CA GLN A 77 -2.37 16.54 -23.20
C GLN A 77 -2.61 18.06 -23.01
N ASN A 78 -2.87 18.50 -21.78
CA ASN A 78 -2.97 19.91 -21.44
C ASN A 78 -1.74 20.27 -20.60
N GLY A 79 -0.85 21.06 -21.15
CA GLY A 79 0.47 21.49 -20.67
C GLY A 79 0.59 22.14 -19.28
N ASP A 80 -0.26 21.76 -18.32
CA ASP A 80 -0.12 22.12 -16.92
C ASP A 80 0.81 21.09 -16.23
N GLY A 81 1.98 21.55 -15.85
CA GLY A 81 2.92 20.80 -15.02
C GLY A 81 2.30 20.35 -13.68
N PRO A 82 3.04 19.59 -12.85
CA PRO A 82 2.52 19.12 -11.57
C PRO A 82 2.03 20.28 -10.71
N LYS A 83 0.78 20.16 -10.21
CA LYS A 83 0.19 21.21 -9.37
C LYS A 83 0.99 21.39 -8.08
N PRO A 84 1.28 22.60 -7.64
CA PRO A 84 1.97 22.83 -6.39
C PRO A 84 1.13 22.35 -5.19
N ILE A 85 1.79 21.91 -4.12
CA ILE A 85 1.15 21.21 -3.01
C ILE A 85 0.08 22.05 -2.31
N GLU A 86 0.26 23.35 -2.22
CA GLU A 86 -0.70 24.29 -1.63
C GLU A 86 -2.02 24.44 -2.42
N LYS A 87 -2.05 23.95 -3.66
CA LYS A 87 -3.28 23.85 -4.48
C LYS A 87 -3.97 22.49 -4.32
N ILE A 88 -3.32 21.53 -3.68
CA ILE A 88 -3.82 20.16 -3.52
C ILE A 88 -4.26 19.91 -2.08
N LEU A 89 -3.48 20.37 -1.11
CA LEU A 89 -3.71 20.14 0.31
C LEU A 89 -3.90 21.44 1.06
N SER A 90 -4.80 21.42 2.04
CA SER A 90 -5.05 22.50 2.98
C SER A 90 -4.84 22.02 4.42
N GLU A 91 -4.37 22.91 5.29
CA GLU A 91 -4.24 22.61 6.71
C GLU A 91 -5.61 22.25 7.31
N GLY A 92 -5.63 21.23 8.17
CA GLY A 92 -6.85 20.67 8.74
C GLY A 92 -7.57 19.65 7.85
N GLN A 93 -7.20 19.48 6.59
CA GLN A 93 -7.77 18.49 5.70
C GLN A 93 -7.44 17.06 6.17
N ASN A 94 -8.43 16.16 6.06
CA ASN A 94 -8.24 14.73 6.34
C ASN A 94 -7.97 13.98 5.04
N LEU A 95 -7.06 12.99 5.09
CA LEU A 95 -6.74 12.16 3.94
C LEU A 95 -6.32 10.76 4.37
N ILE A 96 -6.57 9.77 3.51
CA ILE A 96 -6.07 8.40 3.70
C ILE A 96 -4.64 8.35 3.16
N VAL A 97 -3.72 7.86 3.98
CA VAL A 97 -2.29 7.77 3.67
C VAL A 97 -1.73 6.42 4.08
N GLN A 98 -0.72 5.95 3.36
CA GLN A 98 0.02 4.74 3.67
C GLN A 98 1.48 5.07 4.01
N VAL A 99 2.03 4.38 4.99
CA VAL A 99 3.43 4.52 5.36
C VAL A 99 4.31 3.81 4.34
N LEU A 100 5.22 4.56 3.70
CA LEU A 100 6.23 4.03 2.78
C LEU A 100 7.55 3.70 3.48
N LYS A 101 7.90 4.48 4.51
CA LYS A 101 9.13 4.28 5.30
C LYS A 101 8.87 4.62 6.76
N ASP A 102 9.41 3.79 7.63
CA ASP A 102 9.38 4.02 9.08
C ASP A 102 10.05 5.34 9.48
N PRO A 103 9.68 5.90 10.63
CA PRO A 103 10.42 7.02 11.23
C PRO A 103 11.89 6.64 11.44
N ILE A 104 12.81 7.55 11.11
CA ILE A 104 14.25 7.32 11.28
C ILE A 104 14.86 8.51 12.01
N GLY A 105 15.50 8.26 13.15
CA GLY A 105 16.14 9.29 13.95
C GLY A 105 15.16 10.40 14.35
N THR A 106 15.40 11.63 13.88
CA THR A 106 14.53 12.80 14.16
C THR A 106 13.41 12.99 13.11
N LYS A 107 13.38 12.18 12.04
CA LYS A 107 12.41 12.33 10.95
C LYS A 107 11.18 11.45 11.18
N GLY A 108 10.00 11.99 10.95
CA GLY A 108 8.74 11.24 10.95
C GLY A 108 8.64 10.26 9.77
N ALA A 109 7.63 9.40 9.81
CA ALA A 109 7.35 8.43 8.74
C ALA A 109 7.15 9.14 7.39
N ARG A 110 7.58 8.50 6.28
CA ARG A 110 7.24 8.96 4.93
C ARG A 110 5.94 8.33 4.48
N LEU A 111 5.07 9.14 3.92
CA LEU A 111 3.73 8.76 3.48
C LEU A 111 3.57 8.80 1.97
N SER A 112 2.53 8.11 1.49
CA SER A 112 1.97 8.24 0.15
C SER A 112 0.45 8.23 0.24
N THR A 113 -0.23 8.86 -0.72
CA THR A 113 -1.67 8.67 -0.92
C THR A 113 -1.97 7.53 -1.89
N GLN A 114 -0.96 6.98 -2.57
CA GLN A 114 -1.10 5.76 -3.35
C GLN A 114 -1.14 4.55 -2.41
N ILE A 115 -2.31 3.93 -2.30
CA ILE A 115 -2.52 2.80 -1.41
C ILE A 115 -2.22 1.49 -2.16
N SER A 116 -1.52 0.58 -1.49
CA SER A 116 -1.26 -0.77 -1.95
C SER A 116 -1.46 -1.77 -0.81
N ILE A 117 -2.28 -2.79 -1.02
CA ILE A 117 -2.55 -3.81 0.00
C ILE A 117 -1.96 -5.13 -0.48
N ALA A 118 -0.94 -5.61 0.24
CA ALA A 118 -0.23 -6.83 -0.11
C ALA A 118 -0.94 -8.06 0.45
N GLY A 119 -1.33 -8.97 -0.45
CA GLY A 119 -1.73 -10.35 -0.14
C GLY A 119 -0.57 -11.32 -0.30
N ARG A 120 -0.89 -12.62 -0.24
CA ARG A 120 0.07 -13.69 -0.47
C ARG A 120 0.48 -13.77 -1.94
N LEU A 121 -0.49 -13.75 -2.84
CA LEU A 121 -0.30 -13.97 -4.28
C LEU A 121 -0.34 -12.67 -5.07
N LEU A 122 -1.07 -11.68 -4.58
CA LEU A 122 -1.38 -10.44 -5.27
C LEU A 122 -1.07 -9.22 -4.40
N VAL A 123 -0.88 -8.07 -5.04
CA VAL A 123 -0.97 -6.75 -4.42
C VAL A 123 -2.16 -6.03 -5.04
N TYR A 124 -3.06 -5.53 -4.23
CA TYR A 124 -4.22 -4.76 -4.67
C TYR A 124 -3.92 -3.26 -4.68
N LEU A 125 -4.28 -2.60 -5.76
CA LEU A 125 -4.13 -1.16 -6.00
C LEU A 125 -5.52 -0.54 -6.15
N PRO A 126 -6.14 -0.02 -5.08
CA PRO A 126 -7.53 0.43 -5.12
C PRO A 126 -7.82 1.60 -6.07
N GLN A 127 -6.81 2.39 -6.38
CA GLN A 127 -6.93 3.64 -7.14
C GLN A 127 -6.52 3.50 -8.60
N GLU A 128 -5.98 2.34 -8.99
CA GLU A 128 -5.38 2.12 -10.30
C GLU A 128 -5.96 0.87 -10.98
N LYS A 129 -6.73 1.06 -12.04
CA LYS A 129 -7.27 -0.05 -12.81
C LYS A 129 -6.22 -0.64 -13.75
N HIS A 130 -5.29 -1.41 -13.22
CA HIS A 130 -4.21 -2.03 -13.97
C HIS A 130 -3.91 -3.45 -13.48
N ILE A 131 -3.61 -4.37 -14.40
CA ILE A 131 -3.09 -5.70 -14.08
C ILE A 131 -1.61 -5.73 -14.41
N GLY A 132 -0.77 -5.69 -13.37
CA GLY A 132 0.68 -5.82 -13.44
C GLY A 132 1.13 -7.26 -13.16
N ILE A 133 2.27 -7.63 -13.71
CA ILE A 133 2.95 -8.90 -13.41
C ILE A 133 4.34 -8.59 -12.86
N SER A 134 4.74 -9.24 -11.77
CA SER A 134 6.06 -9.07 -11.18
C SER A 134 7.15 -9.23 -12.23
N GLN A 135 8.11 -8.32 -12.27
CA GLN A 135 9.26 -8.40 -13.18
C GLN A 135 10.18 -9.60 -12.91
N ARG A 136 10.04 -10.23 -11.73
CA ARG A 136 10.78 -11.44 -11.36
C ARG A 136 10.24 -12.71 -12.02
N ILE A 137 9.07 -12.64 -12.65
CA ILE A 137 8.51 -13.72 -13.46
C ILE A 137 9.07 -13.52 -14.86
N GLU A 138 10.00 -14.37 -15.28
CA GLU A 138 10.82 -14.15 -16.50
C GLU A 138 10.14 -14.64 -17.78
N GLY A 139 9.31 -15.70 -17.71
CA GLY A 139 8.65 -16.30 -18.89
C GLY A 139 7.56 -15.40 -19.46
N GLU A 140 7.71 -14.94 -20.72
CA GLU A 140 6.70 -14.10 -21.38
C GLU A 140 5.36 -14.84 -21.55
N ALA A 141 5.39 -16.11 -21.95
CA ALA A 141 4.20 -16.95 -22.06
C ALA A 141 3.49 -17.13 -20.70
N GLU A 142 4.26 -17.29 -19.64
CA GLU A 142 3.73 -17.43 -18.28
C GLU A 142 3.12 -16.10 -17.77
N ARG A 143 3.76 -14.98 -18.07
CA ARG A 143 3.23 -13.64 -17.75
C ARG A 143 1.89 -13.41 -18.45
N GLU A 144 1.76 -13.73 -19.73
CA GLU A 144 0.51 -13.58 -20.48
C GLU A 144 -0.56 -14.55 -19.98
N GLN A 145 -0.21 -15.78 -19.64
CA GLN A 145 -1.14 -16.73 -19.03
C GLN A 145 -1.69 -16.20 -17.68
N LEU A 146 -0.82 -15.71 -16.78
CA LEU A 146 -1.22 -15.13 -15.51
C LEU A 146 -2.08 -13.89 -15.69
N ARG A 147 -1.75 -13.03 -16.66
CA ARG A 147 -2.57 -11.86 -17.01
C ARG A 147 -3.97 -12.27 -17.47
N GLY A 148 -4.05 -13.24 -18.37
CA GLY A 148 -5.32 -13.77 -18.88
C GLY A 148 -6.19 -14.37 -17.77
N LYS A 149 -5.58 -15.16 -16.89
CA LYS A 149 -6.28 -15.70 -15.70
C LYS A 149 -6.86 -14.59 -14.82
N LEU A 150 -6.04 -13.58 -14.49
CA LEU A 150 -6.49 -12.49 -13.64
C LEU A 150 -7.61 -11.67 -14.29
N GLN A 151 -7.55 -11.42 -15.60
CA GLN A 151 -8.62 -10.73 -16.33
C GLN A 151 -9.97 -11.44 -16.26
N GLN A 152 -9.96 -12.78 -16.17
CA GLN A 152 -11.17 -13.59 -16.02
C GLN A 152 -11.67 -13.63 -14.57
N LEU A 153 -10.77 -13.59 -13.60
CA LEU A 153 -11.10 -13.72 -12.17
C LEU A 153 -11.47 -12.39 -11.51
N VAL A 154 -10.94 -11.28 -12.01
CA VAL A 154 -11.26 -9.94 -11.48
C VAL A 154 -12.69 -9.57 -11.87
N PRO A 155 -13.56 -9.22 -10.90
CA PRO A 155 -14.93 -8.82 -11.20
C PRO A 155 -14.99 -7.62 -12.14
N ALA A 156 -15.97 -7.59 -13.04
CA ALA A 156 -16.12 -6.53 -14.04
C ALA A 156 -16.38 -5.14 -13.42
N ASP A 157 -16.98 -5.11 -12.23
CA ASP A 157 -17.27 -3.90 -11.45
C ASP A 157 -16.07 -3.40 -10.62
N GLU A 158 -14.90 -4.11 -10.66
CA GLU A 158 -13.73 -3.71 -9.91
C GLU A 158 -13.09 -2.43 -10.49
N ALA A 159 -12.97 -1.42 -9.64
CA ALA A 159 -12.33 -0.16 -9.98
C ALA A 159 -10.80 -0.18 -9.78
N GLY A 160 -10.32 -1.06 -8.91
CA GLY A 160 -8.90 -1.22 -8.61
C GLY A 160 -8.20 -2.22 -9.54
N GLY A 161 -6.89 -2.31 -9.40
CA GLY A 161 -6.04 -3.24 -10.12
C GLY A 161 -5.25 -4.16 -9.22
N PHE A 162 -4.52 -5.07 -9.84
CA PHE A 162 -3.75 -6.08 -9.13
C PHE A 162 -2.35 -6.25 -9.74
N ILE A 163 -1.36 -6.49 -8.88
CA ILE A 163 -0.02 -6.92 -9.31
C ILE A 163 0.18 -8.36 -8.86
N VAL A 164 0.48 -9.24 -9.82
CA VAL A 164 0.82 -10.64 -9.56
C VAL A 164 2.21 -10.74 -8.97
N ARG A 165 2.33 -11.41 -7.83
CA ARG A 165 3.62 -11.70 -7.16
C ARG A 165 4.21 -13.01 -7.67
N THR A 166 5.50 -13.22 -7.48
CA THR A 166 6.19 -14.48 -7.87
C THR A 166 5.58 -15.73 -7.21
N MET A 167 5.03 -15.59 -6.01
CA MET A 167 4.34 -16.70 -5.33
C MET A 167 3.10 -17.20 -6.06
N ALA A 168 2.58 -16.43 -7.02
CA ALA A 168 1.39 -16.79 -7.79
C ALA A 168 1.66 -17.68 -9.02
N GLU A 169 2.92 -17.92 -9.39
CA GLU A 169 3.30 -18.71 -10.58
C GLU A 169 2.61 -20.08 -10.62
N LYS A 170 2.54 -20.75 -9.48
CA LYS A 170 1.95 -22.08 -9.36
C LYS A 170 0.59 -22.09 -8.67
N ALA A 171 -0.01 -20.92 -8.48
CA ALA A 171 -1.29 -20.80 -7.81
C ALA A 171 -2.45 -21.28 -8.70
N SER A 172 -3.42 -21.93 -8.07
CA SER A 172 -4.68 -22.27 -8.71
C SER A 172 -5.55 -21.03 -8.91
N ASP A 173 -6.53 -21.13 -9.81
CA ASP A 173 -7.51 -20.07 -10.04
C ASP A 173 -8.34 -19.79 -8.78
N GLU A 174 -8.64 -20.83 -7.99
CA GLU A 174 -9.33 -20.70 -6.70
C GLU A 174 -8.49 -19.92 -5.67
N GLU A 175 -7.20 -20.19 -5.57
CA GLU A 175 -6.30 -19.44 -4.66
C GLU A 175 -6.20 -17.98 -5.05
N LEU A 176 -6.11 -17.68 -6.36
CA LEU A 176 -6.12 -16.30 -6.87
C LEU A 176 -7.45 -15.60 -6.57
N ALA A 177 -8.57 -16.26 -6.82
CA ALA A 177 -9.91 -15.71 -6.54
C ALA A 177 -10.09 -15.41 -5.04
N ASN A 178 -9.62 -16.29 -4.17
CA ASN A 178 -9.67 -16.10 -2.73
C ASN A 178 -8.81 -14.91 -2.28
N ASP A 179 -7.61 -14.73 -2.85
CA ASP A 179 -6.74 -13.58 -2.55
C ASP A 179 -7.36 -12.26 -3.03
N ILE A 180 -7.99 -12.25 -4.23
CA ILE A 180 -8.76 -11.10 -4.74
C ILE A 180 -9.89 -10.72 -3.77
N ALA A 181 -10.72 -11.68 -3.38
CA ALA A 181 -11.85 -11.46 -2.48
C ALA A 181 -11.38 -10.92 -1.12
N TYR A 182 -10.32 -11.51 -0.57
CA TYR A 182 -9.70 -11.07 0.69
C TYR A 182 -9.22 -9.62 0.62
N LEU A 183 -8.44 -9.27 -0.41
CA LEU A 183 -7.87 -7.92 -0.57
C LEU A 183 -8.94 -6.84 -0.76
N ARG A 184 -9.96 -7.13 -1.58
CA ARG A 184 -11.13 -6.25 -1.77
C ARG A 184 -11.88 -6.02 -0.45
N LYS A 185 -12.09 -7.09 0.32
CA LYS A 185 -12.72 -7.01 1.64
C LYS A 185 -11.92 -6.13 2.59
N ARG A 186 -10.60 -6.35 2.70
CA ARG A 186 -9.72 -5.56 3.58
C ARG A 186 -9.76 -4.07 3.23
N TRP A 187 -9.73 -3.73 1.94
CA TRP A 187 -9.85 -2.35 1.51
C TRP A 187 -11.22 -1.74 1.83
N THR A 188 -12.29 -2.51 1.62
CA THR A 188 -13.64 -2.06 1.95
C THR A 188 -13.81 -1.78 3.44
N GLU A 189 -13.25 -2.65 4.29
CA GLU A 189 -13.23 -2.44 5.75
C GLU A 189 -12.46 -1.16 6.11
N ALA A 190 -11.28 -0.93 5.53
CA ALA A 190 -10.49 0.27 5.75
C ALA A 190 -11.23 1.55 5.31
N LYS A 191 -11.89 1.55 4.14
CA LYS A 191 -12.73 2.68 3.68
C LYS A 191 -13.89 2.96 4.63
N ASN A 192 -14.60 1.92 5.05
CA ASN A 192 -15.73 2.07 5.97
C ASN A 192 -15.27 2.60 7.33
N ALA A 193 -14.14 2.12 7.84
CA ALA A 193 -13.53 2.65 9.05
C ALA A 193 -13.18 4.14 8.91
N ALA A 194 -12.65 4.57 7.76
CA ALA A 194 -12.29 5.97 7.52
C ALA A 194 -13.50 6.92 7.57
N VAL A 195 -14.70 6.44 7.17
CA VAL A 195 -15.93 7.26 7.20
C VAL A 195 -16.37 7.56 8.64
N SER A 196 -16.20 6.63 9.56
CA SER A 196 -16.65 6.74 10.97
C SER A 196 -15.56 7.20 11.93
N ALA A 197 -14.29 7.06 11.55
CA ALA A 197 -13.16 7.40 12.41
C ALA A 197 -12.95 8.92 12.53
N ARG A 198 -12.42 9.31 13.69
CA ARG A 198 -11.89 10.67 13.89
C ARG A 198 -10.38 10.63 13.68
N PRO A 199 -9.82 11.48 12.76
CA PRO A 199 -8.39 11.52 12.55
C PRO A 199 -7.65 12.10 13.77
N PRO A 200 -6.44 11.61 14.08
CA PRO A 200 -5.75 10.52 13.40
C PRO A 200 -6.27 9.13 13.79
N ALA A 201 -6.33 8.18 12.85
CA ALA A 201 -6.78 6.81 13.13
C ALA A 201 -6.07 5.78 12.23
N LEU A 202 -5.70 4.62 12.79
CA LEU A 202 -5.21 3.46 12.03
C LEU A 202 -6.41 2.78 11.35
N LEU A 203 -6.33 2.58 10.03
CA LEU A 203 -7.38 1.95 9.22
C LEU A 203 -7.04 0.50 8.81
N TYR A 204 -5.75 0.24 8.57
CA TYR A 204 -5.26 -1.08 8.15
C TYR A 204 -3.82 -1.30 8.63
N GLN A 205 -3.53 -2.53 9.07
CA GLN A 205 -2.21 -3.00 9.50
C GLN A 205 -1.95 -4.42 8.99
#